data_4f2d3d599d4cff55881a153e8467fe85
#
_entry.id   4f2d3d599d4cff55881a153e8467fe85
#
_cell.length_a   1.000
_cell.length_b   1.000
_cell.length_c   1.000
_cell.angle_alpha   90.00
_cell.angle_beta   90.00
_cell.angle_gamma   90.00
#
_symmetry.space_group_name_H-M   'P 1'
#
loop_
_entity.id
_entity.type
_entity.pdbx_description
1 polymer ?
#
loop_
_entity_poly.entity_id
_entity_poly.type
_entity_poly.pdbx_seq_one_letter_code
_entity_poly.pdbx_strand_id
1 'polypeptide(L)'
;QNYVVVPVSADRGLCGGFNSSINKETFRLVKSLEDDGKNVQLMPVGKKSRDFFNRVMKDKILDSFADLNVSVNGYDAALQVSNKLQELYFDGKFDKCIIVFNKFKSAISQEVTQQQLIPLDVSDSSKEENVDDSAVKAIYDYEPDEETILKDLLPKNVSIQIFKVLLESDAGEHGARMAAMDNATRNAGEMIDSLTLKYNRTRQAFITKELIEIISGA
;
A
#
# COMPACT_ATOMS: atom_id res chain seq x y z
N GLN A 1 -20.22 -9.68 13.94
CA GLN A 1 -19.87 -8.63 12.97
C GLN A 1 -18.87 -9.18 11.96
N ASN A 2 -19.13 -8.97 10.69
CA ASN A 2 -18.28 -9.38 9.59
C ASN A 2 -17.44 -8.18 9.11
N TYR A 3 -16.15 -8.39 8.99
CA TYR A 3 -15.22 -7.35 8.53
C TYR A 3 -14.61 -7.72 7.18
N VAL A 4 -14.44 -6.74 6.30
CA VAL A 4 -13.57 -6.86 5.13
C VAL A 4 -12.36 -5.96 5.33
N VAL A 5 -11.17 -6.53 5.18
CA VAL A 5 -9.91 -5.78 5.20
C VAL A 5 -9.32 -5.75 3.80
N VAL A 6 -9.00 -4.55 3.33
CA VAL A 6 -8.50 -4.29 1.98
C VAL A 6 -7.04 -3.81 2.07
N PRO A 7 -6.05 -4.70 2.00
CA PRO A 7 -4.65 -4.31 1.91
C PRO A 7 -4.33 -3.82 0.49
N VAL A 8 -3.75 -2.61 0.39
CA VAL A 8 -3.34 -1.99 -0.87
C VAL A 8 -1.82 -2.04 -1.00
N SER A 9 -1.32 -2.92 -1.85
CA SER A 9 0.11 -3.12 -2.12
C SER A 9 0.45 -2.86 -3.58
N ALA A 10 1.75 -2.89 -3.89
CA ALA A 10 2.24 -2.83 -5.25
C ALA A 10 2.03 -4.15 -6.02
N ASP A 11 1.97 -4.04 -7.34
CA ASP A 11 2.05 -5.20 -8.24
C ASP A 11 3.49 -5.69 -8.41
N ARG A 12 4.46 -4.78 -8.28
CA ARG A 12 5.90 -5.05 -8.47
C ARG A 12 6.66 -5.06 -7.16
N GLY A 13 7.85 -5.65 -7.18
CA GLY A 13 8.79 -5.63 -6.07
C GLY A 13 9.84 -4.51 -6.20
N LEU A 14 10.93 -4.69 -5.47
CA LEU A 14 12.09 -3.77 -5.44
C LEU A 14 11.74 -2.37 -4.90
N CYS A 15 10.76 -2.29 -4.04
CA CYS A 15 10.31 -1.08 -3.33
C CYS A 15 10.61 -1.15 -1.82
N GLY A 16 11.75 -1.72 -1.45
CA GLY A 16 12.16 -1.85 -0.05
C GLY A 16 11.14 -2.60 0.80
N GLY A 17 10.80 -2.02 1.95
CA GLY A 17 9.83 -2.57 2.90
C GLY A 17 8.36 -2.29 2.59
N PHE A 18 8.04 -1.58 1.51
CA PHE A 18 6.69 -1.09 1.18
C PHE A 18 5.61 -2.17 1.27
N ASN A 19 5.77 -3.27 0.52
CA ASN A 19 4.79 -4.37 0.50
C ASN A 19 4.76 -5.17 1.80
N SER A 20 5.93 -5.40 2.39
CA SER A 20 6.03 -6.21 3.61
C SER A 20 5.42 -5.51 4.81
N SER A 21 5.50 -4.19 4.91
CA SER A 21 4.89 -3.40 5.99
C SER A 21 3.36 -3.49 5.95
N ILE A 22 2.75 -3.32 4.77
CA ILE A 22 1.31 -3.44 4.57
C ILE A 22 0.83 -4.85 4.94
N ASN A 23 1.49 -5.89 4.40
CA ASN A 23 1.10 -7.27 4.65
C ASN A 23 1.22 -7.65 6.13
N LYS A 24 2.28 -7.19 6.81
CA LYS A 24 2.49 -7.43 8.24
C LYS A 24 1.42 -6.75 9.09
N GLU A 25 1.10 -5.50 8.77
CA GLU A 25 0.08 -4.74 9.49
C GLU A 25 -1.32 -5.32 9.27
N THR A 26 -1.65 -5.65 8.02
CA THR A 26 -2.91 -6.34 7.71
C THR A 26 -3.04 -7.67 8.45
N PHE A 27 -1.96 -8.46 8.51
CA PHE A 27 -1.96 -9.73 9.22
C PHE A 27 -2.20 -9.55 10.73
N ARG A 28 -1.60 -8.51 11.33
CA ARG A 28 -1.83 -8.16 12.74
C ARG A 28 -3.27 -7.73 12.98
N LEU A 29 -3.80 -6.86 12.12
CA LEU A 29 -5.18 -6.39 12.20
C LEU A 29 -6.17 -7.55 12.13
N VAL A 30 -6.00 -8.45 11.14
CA VAL A 30 -6.86 -9.63 10.99
C VAL A 30 -6.84 -10.48 12.26
N LYS A 31 -5.66 -10.78 12.80
CA LYS A 31 -5.56 -11.56 14.05
C LYS A 31 -6.22 -10.88 15.22
N SER A 32 -5.98 -9.58 15.41
CA SER A 32 -6.59 -8.82 16.50
C SER A 32 -8.13 -8.84 16.41
N LEU A 33 -8.68 -8.67 15.21
CA LEU A 33 -10.13 -8.73 15.01
C LEU A 33 -10.70 -10.13 15.24
N GLU A 34 -9.96 -11.17 14.90
CA GLU A 34 -10.34 -12.56 15.16
C GLU A 34 -10.30 -12.91 16.65
N ASP A 35 -9.27 -12.43 17.36
CA ASP A 35 -9.15 -12.59 18.80
C ASP A 35 -10.34 -11.89 19.53
N ASP A 36 -10.87 -10.81 18.95
CA ASP A 36 -12.09 -10.13 19.40
C ASP A 36 -13.39 -10.84 18.96
N GLY A 37 -13.29 -12.03 18.38
CA GLY A 37 -14.45 -12.84 17.95
C GLY A 37 -15.16 -12.30 16.70
N LYS A 38 -14.47 -11.51 15.85
CA LYS A 38 -15.01 -11.00 14.59
C LYS A 38 -14.70 -11.98 13.44
N ASN A 39 -15.60 -12.06 12.48
CA ASN A 39 -15.34 -12.78 11.24
C ASN A 39 -14.65 -11.83 10.24
N VAL A 40 -13.45 -12.18 9.79
CA VAL A 40 -12.64 -11.30 8.94
C VAL A 40 -12.39 -11.95 7.58
N GLN A 41 -12.69 -11.20 6.53
CA GLN A 41 -12.41 -11.57 5.15
C GLN A 41 -11.46 -10.55 4.52
N LEU A 42 -10.79 -10.95 3.46
CA LEU A 42 -9.76 -10.14 2.79
C LEU A 42 -10.15 -9.86 1.34
N MET A 43 -9.85 -8.65 0.88
CA MET A 43 -9.92 -8.28 -0.53
C MET A 43 -8.62 -7.55 -0.93
N PRO A 44 -7.53 -8.30 -1.20
CA PRO A 44 -6.24 -7.71 -1.55
C PRO A 44 -6.28 -6.92 -2.86
N VAL A 45 -5.70 -5.73 -2.84
CA VAL A 45 -5.41 -4.90 -4.01
C VAL A 45 -3.90 -4.88 -4.23
N GLY A 46 -3.46 -5.27 -5.42
CA GLY A 46 -2.06 -5.46 -5.81
C GLY A 46 -1.57 -6.90 -5.67
N LYS A 47 -0.74 -7.31 -6.64
CA LYS A 47 -0.20 -8.68 -6.73
C LYS A 47 0.53 -9.12 -5.47
N LYS A 48 1.29 -8.23 -4.84
CA LYS A 48 2.15 -8.61 -3.70
C LYS A 48 1.35 -8.99 -2.45
N SER A 49 0.26 -8.28 -2.16
CA SER A 49 -0.64 -8.68 -1.08
C SER A 49 -1.47 -9.90 -1.46
N ARG A 50 -1.99 -9.97 -2.69
CA ARG A 50 -2.72 -11.13 -3.17
C ARG A 50 -1.87 -12.41 -3.03
N ASP A 51 -0.65 -12.42 -3.53
CA ASP A 51 0.23 -13.59 -3.51
C ASP A 51 0.67 -13.96 -2.08
N PHE A 52 0.81 -12.97 -1.20
CA PHE A 52 1.10 -13.20 0.22
C PHE A 52 -0.09 -13.87 0.92
N PHE A 53 -1.28 -13.29 0.83
CA PHE A 53 -2.46 -13.81 1.53
C PHE A 53 -2.98 -15.10 0.93
N ASN A 54 -2.80 -15.36 -0.37
CA ASN A 54 -3.07 -16.66 -0.98
C ASN A 54 -2.25 -17.81 -0.35
N ARG A 55 -1.07 -17.52 0.18
CA ARG A 55 -0.24 -18.54 0.86
C ARG A 55 -0.60 -18.72 2.32
N VAL A 56 -1.05 -17.66 2.99
CA VAL A 56 -1.18 -17.63 4.46
C VAL A 56 -2.64 -17.74 4.90
N MET A 57 -3.59 -17.16 4.13
CA MET A 57 -5.00 -17.03 4.52
C MET A 57 -5.92 -17.16 3.29
N LYS A 58 -5.69 -18.13 2.42
CA LYS A 58 -6.42 -18.31 1.16
C LYS A 58 -7.93 -18.37 1.36
N ASP A 59 -8.37 -19.07 2.39
CA ASP A 59 -9.79 -19.31 2.66
C ASP A 59 -10.55 -18.04 3.08
N LYS A 60 -9.84 -16.97 3.41
CA LYS A 60 -10.42 -15.68 3.80
C LYS A 60 -10.53 -14.69 2.64
N ILE A 61 -9.99 -14.99 1.49
CA ILE A 61 -10.01 -14.08 0.35
C ILE A 61 -11.35 -14.17 -0.36
N LEU A 62 -12.09 -13.05 -0.37
CA LEU A 62 -13.35 -12.90 -1.10
C LEU A 62 -13.11 -12.70 -2.59
N ASP A 63 -12.24 -11.74 -2.89
CA ASP A 63 -11.86 -11.34 -4.24
C ASP A 63 -10.49 -10.64 -4.19
N SER A 64 -9.87 -10.40 -5.34
CA SER A 64 -8.59 -9.73 -5.40
C SER A 64 -8.41 -8.94 -6.68
N PHE A 65 -7.79 -7.77 -6.58
CA PHE A 65 -7.48 -6.92 -7.72
C PHE A 65 -5.97 -6.87 -7.94
N ALA A 66 -5.56 -6.95 -9.20
CA ALA A 66 -4.17 -6.82 -9.60
C ALA A 66 -4.09 -6.11 -10.96
N ASP A 67 -2.92 -5.54 -11.26
CA ASP A 67 -2.65 -4.83 -12.51
C ASP A 67 -3.65 -3.68 -12.78
N LEU A 68 -4.11 -3.00 -11.73
CA LEU A 68 -5.06 -1.89 -11.86
C LEU A 68 -4.49 -0.70 -12.64
N ASN A 69 -3.14 -0.57 -12.67
CA ASN A 69 -2.43 0.51 -13.38
C ASN A 69 -3.03 1.89 -13.10
N VAL A 70 -3.03 2.28 -11.82
CA VAL A 70 -3.67 3.52 -11.33
C VAL A 70 -3.18 4.77 -12.08
N SER A 71 -1.90 4.82 -12.44
CA SER A 71 -1.30 5.90 -13.23
C SER A 71 -1.86 6.03 -14.65
N VAL A 72 -2.45 4.96 -15.21
CA VAL A 72 -3.06 4.95 -16.55
C VAL A 72 -4.59 5.03 -16.46
N ASN A 73 -5.18 4.19 -15.63
CA ASN A 73 -6.63 4.04 -15.52
C ASN A 73 -7.29 5.06 -14.59
N GLY A 74 -6.48 5.76 -13.76
CA GLY A 74 -6.98 6.82 -12.90
C GLY A 74 -8.14 6.39 -12.01
N TYR A 75 -9.24 7.12 -12.10
CA TYR A 75 -10.45 6.90 -11.30
C TYR A 75 -11.15 5.57 -11.62
N ASP A 76 -11.04 5.06 -12.85
CA ASP A 76 -11.68 3.79 -13.25
C ASP A 76 -11.13 2.60 -12.47
N ALA A 77 -9.84 2.64 -12.10
CA ALA A 77 -9.24 1.64 -11.22
C ALA A 77 -9.91 1.64 -9.82
N ALA A 78 -10.21 2.82 -9.29
CA ALA A 78 -10.91 2.95 -8.02
C ALA A 78 -12.38 2.50 -8.11
N LEU A 79 -13.05 2.78 -9.23
CA LEU A 79 -14.42 2.34 -9.46
C LEU A 79 -14.54 0.82 -9.48
N GLN A 80 -13.59 0.10 -10.06
CA GLN A 80 -13.60 -1.37 -10.06
C GLN A 80 -13.61 -1.94 -8.63
N VAL A 81 -12.73 -1.42 -7.77
CA VAL A 81 -12.63 -1.84 -6.37
C VAL A 81 -13.87 -1.42 -5.59
N SER A 82 -14.31 -0.17 -5.78
CA SER A 82 -15.47 0.41 -5.08
C SER A 82 -16.76 -0.33 -5.42
N ASN A 83 -17.03 -0.57 -6.71
CA ASN A 83 -18.23 -1.26 -7.14
C ASN A 83 -18.32 -2.68 -6.55
N LYS A 84 -17.19 -3.38 -6.50
CA LYS A 84 -17.15 -4.72 -5.88
C LYS A 84 -17.40 -4.66 -4.38
N LEU A 85 -16.82 -3.68 -3.68
CA LEU A 85 -17.08 -3.50 -2.25
C LEU A 85 -18.56 -3.17 -1.98
N GLN A 86 -19.15 -2.30 -2.79
CA GLN A 86 -20.55 -1.94 -2.66
C GLN A 86 -21.46 -3.15 -2.94
N GLU A 87 -21.21 -3.93 -3.99
CA GLU A 87 -21.93 -5.17 -4.28
C GLU A 87 -21.90 -6.11 -3.05
N LEU A 88 -20.72 -6.39 -2.51
CA LEU A 88 -20.56 -7.26 -1.34
C LEU A 88 -21.25 -6.70 -0.08
N TYR A 89 -21.26 -5.39 0.08
CA TYR A 89 -21.97 -4.74 1.20
C TYR A 89 -23.48 -4.87 1.07
N PHE A 90 -24.04 -4.62 -0.11
CA PHE A 90 -25.49 -4.78 -0.35
C PHE A 90 -25.93 -6.25 -0.26
N ASP A 91 -25.05 -7.19 -0.60
CA ASP A 91 -25.27 -8.62 -0.40
C ASP A 91 -25.18 -9.05 1.08
N GLY A 92 -24.90 -8.14 1.99
CA GLY A 92 -24.78 -8.43 3.43
C GLY A 92 -23.57 -9.30 3.79
N LYS A 93 -22.53 -9.32 2.97
CA LYS A 93 -21.33 -10.14 3.23
C LYS A 93 -20.48 -9.58 4.37
N PHE A 94 -20.53 -8.28 4.60
CA PHE A 94 -19.80 -7.63 5.68
C PHE A 94 -20.55 -6.41 6.24
N ASP A 95 -20.19 -6.05 7.49
CA ASP A 95 -20.74 -4.88 8.20
C ASP A 95 -19.74 -3.70 8.19
N LYS A 96 -18.42 -4.00 8.18
CA LYS A 96 -17.36 -3.00 8.24
C LYS A 96 -16.26 -3.29 7.23
N CYS A 97 -15.76 -2.23 6.61
CA CYS A 97 -14.63 -2.27 5.69
C CYS A 97 -13.49 -1.38 6.19
N ILE A 98 -12.29 -1.96 6.30
CA ILE A 98 -11.06 -1.24 6.67
C ILE A 98 -10.05 -1.40 5.53
N ILE A 99 -9.53 -0.28 5.04
CA ILE A 99 -8.45 -0.26 4.05
C ILE A 99 -7.10 -0.02 4.74
N VAL A 100 -6.08 -0.81 4.36
CA VAL A 100 -4.72 -0.73 4.90
C VAL A 100 -3.78 -0.36 3.76
N PHE A 101 -3.11 0.77 3.89
CA PHE A 101 -2.26 1.31 2.84
C PHE A 101 -1.09 2.09 3.42
N ASN A 102 -0.13 2.44 2.58
CA ASN A 102 0.96 3.35 2.94
C ASN A 102 0.56 4.78 2.57
N LYS A 103 0.28 5.61 3.57
CA LYS A 103 0.05 7.04 3.40
C LYS A 103 1.35 7.72 2.99
N PHE A 104 1.30 8.47 1.90
CA PHE A 104 2.46 9.21 1.39
C PHE A 104 2.72 10.46 2.24
N LYS A 105 3.91 10.55 2.86
CA LYS A 105 4.37 11.75 3.55
C LYS A 105 5.49 12.46 2.79
N SER A 106 6.40 11.67 2.22
CA SER A 106 7.48 12.16 1.36
C SER A 106 8.04 11.00 0.53
N ALA A 107 8.90 11.30 -0.45
CA ALA A 107 9.53 10.28 -1.28
C ALA A 107 10.30 9.21 -0.48
N ILE A 108 10.82 9.56 0.70
CA ILE A 108 11.59 8.65 1.57
C ILE A 108 10.82 8.17 2.79
N SER A 109 9.61 8.69 3.05
CA SER A 109 8.82 8.36 4.25
C SER A 109 7.38 8.07 3.89
N GLN A 110 6.95 6.85 4.19
CA GLN A 110 5.57 6.40 4.10
C GLN A 110 5.14 5.85 5.46
N GLU A 111 3.88 6.00 5.78
CA GLU A 111 3.29 5.53 7.04
C GLU A 111 2.16 4.55 6.76
N VAL A 112 2.27 3.32 7.30
CA VAL A 112 1.18 2.36 7.20
C VAL A 112 0.00 2.86 8.00
N THR A 113 -1.12 3.05 7.30
CA THR A 113 -2.34 3.62 7.85
C THR A 113 -3.50 2.65 7.66
N GLN A 114 -4.33 2.55 8.69
CA GLN A 114 -5.62 1.86 8.64
C GLN A 114 -6.70 2.94 8.59
N GLN A 115 -7.61 2.83 7.63
CA GLN A 115 -8.73 3.75 7.49
C GLN A 115 -10.02 2.95 7.34
N GLN A 116 -11.04 3.30 8.11
CA GLN A 116 -12.37 2.74 7.94
C GLN A 116 -13.05 3.39 6.73
N LEU A 117 -13.54 2.58 5.79
CA LEU A 117 -14.29 3.03 4.62
C LEU A 117 -15.79 2.93 4.84
N ILE A 118 -16.25 1.83 5.45
CA ILE A 118 -17.65 1.53 5.71
C ILE A 118 -17.79 1.01 7.14
N PRO A 119 -18.73 1.56 7.93
CA PRO A 119 -19.47 2.78 7.68
C PRO A 119 -18.57 4.01 7.67
N LEU A 120 -19.01 5.08 7.04
CA LEU A 120 -18.30 6.36 7.04
C LEU A 120 -18.17 6.88 8.46
N ASP A 121 -16.95 7.21 8.87
CA ASP A 121 -16.68 7.86 10.14
C ASP A 121 -16.85 9.38 9.99
N VAL A 122 -17.93 9.91 10.51
CA VAL A 122 -18.26 11.34 10.44
C VAL A 122 -17.51 12.13 11.53
N SER A 123 -16.88 11.45 12.49
CA SER A 123 -16.24 12.08 13.65
C SER A 123 -14.96 12.85 13.31
N ASP A 124 -14.26 12.49 12.25
CA ASP A 124 -13.03 13.17 11.83
C ASP A 124 -13.30 14.51 11.11
N SER A 125 -14.47 14.69 10.49
CA SER A 125 -14.83 15.94 9.83
C SER A 125 -15.14 17.09 10.82
N SER A 126 -15.37 16.77 12.09
CA SER A 126 -15.63 17.78 13.14
C SER A 126 -14.36 18.35 13.77
N LYS A 127 -13.17 17.85 13.43
CA LYS A 127 -11.90 18.32 14.04
C LYS A 127 -11.17 19.40 13.26
N GLU A 128 -11.55 19.69 12.02
CA GLU A 128 -10.85 20.68 11.18
C GLU A 128 -11.55 22.03 11.07
N GLU A 129 -12.75 22.20 11.60
CA GLU A 129 -13.38 23.50 11.64
C GLU A 129 -13.45 24.03 13.09
N ASN A 130 -12.50 24.89 13.46
CA ASN A 130 -12.77 25.97 14.40
C ASN A 130 -13.80 26.91 13.71
N VAL A 131 -15.02 26.43 13.54
CA VAL A 131 -16.13 27.28 13.12
C VAL A 131 -16.40 28.19 14.31
N ASP A 132 -16.12 29.45 14.13
CA ASP A 132 -16.54 30.53 15.02
C ASP A 132 -18.02 30.30 15.36
N ASP A 133 -18.35 30.00 16.61
CA ASP A 133 -19.69 29.62 17.09
C ASP A 133 -20.73 30.77 16.90
N SER A 134 -20.26 31.88 16.31
CA SER A 134 -21.05 33.06 15.93
C SER A 134 -21.55 33.05 14.48
N ALA A 135 -21.12 32.06 13.65
CA ALA A 135 -21.60 31.96 12.28
C ALA A 135 -23.04 31.47 12.25
N VAL A 136 -23.92 32.26 11.70
CA VAL A 136 -25.32 31.90 11.43
C VAL A 136 -25.29 30.58 10.63
N LYS A 137 -25.77 29.48 11.23
CA LYS A 137 -25.91 28.20 10.51
C LYS A 137 -26.88 28.44 9.36
N ALA A 138 -26.32 28.43 8.13
CA ALA A 138 -27.15 28.51 6.93
C ALA A 138 -28.10 27.31 6.90
N ILE A 139 -29.37 27.56 6.74
CA ILE A 139 -30.36 26.49 6.52
C ILE A 139 -30.19 26.09 5.05
N TYR A 140 -29.69 24.88 4.81
CA TYR A 140 -29.58 24.33 3.46
C TYR A 140 -30.92 23.70 3.09
N ASP A 141 -31.45 24.08 1.93
CA ASP A 141 -32.60 23.45 1.32
C ASP A 141 -32.11 22.41 0.32
N TYR A 142 -32.57 21.17 0.43
CA TYR A 142 -32.11 20.07 -0.42
C TYR A 142 -33.11 19.80 -1.53
N GLU A 143 -32.66 19.81 -2.77
CA GLU A 143 -33.46 19.42 -3.94
C GLU A 143 -32.84 18.18 -4.62
N PRO A 144 -33.58 17.06 -4.86
CA PRO A 144 -35.02 16.89 -4.55
C PRO A 144 -35.30 16.62 -3.07
N ASP A 145 -34.50 15.86 -2.34
CA ASP A 145 -34.60 15.55 -0.92
C ASP A 145 -33.26 14.99 -0.40
N GLU A 146 -33.03 15.10 0.90
CA GLU A 146 -31.80 14.70 1.56
C GLU A 146 -31.49 13.21 1.36
N GLU A 147 -32.50 12.34 1.42
CA GLU A 147 -32.32 10.89 1.30
C GLU A 147 -31.84 10.50 -0.10
N THR A 148 -32.41 11.08 -1.13
CA THR A 148 -32.01 10.84 -2.53
C THR A 148 -30.61 11.33 -2.80
N ILE A 149 -30.27 12.52 -2.29
CA ILE A 149 -28.90 13.07 -2.42
C ILE A 149 -27.88 12.17 -1.72
N LEU A 150 -28.17 11.71 -0.49
CA LEU A 150 -27.27 10.84 0.26
C LEU A 150 -27.08 9.48 -0.41
N LYS A 151 -28.15 8.89 -0.99
CA LYS A 151 -28.05 7.64 -1.75
C LYS A 151 -27.05 7.72 -2.92
N ASP A 152 -26.95 8.88 -3.53
CA ASP A 152 -26.02 9.12 -4.64
C ASP A 152 -24.61 9.51 -4.19
N LEU A 153 -24.51 10.29 -3.10
CA LEU A 153 -23.22 10.80 -2.63
C LEU A 153 -22.39 9.78 -1.85
N LEU A 154 -23.03 8.93 -1.04
CA LEU A 154 -22.31 7.96 -0.21
C LEU A 154 -21.49 6.97 -1.04
N PRO A 155 -22.02 6.33 -2.10
CA PRO A 155 -21.23 5.47 -2.98
C PRO A 155 -20.07 6.21 -3.68
N LYS A 156 -20.33 7.45 -4.13
CA LYS A 156 -19.31 8.30 -4.75
C LYS A 156 -18.19 8.66 -3.76
N ASN A 157 -18.55 8.97 -2.53
CA ASN A 157 -17.57 9.26 -1.47
C ASN A 157 -16.63 8.07 -1.22
N VAL A 158 -17.17 6.85 -1.09
CA VAL A 158 -16.36 5.63 -0.97
C VAL A 158 -15.40 5.48 -2.15
N SER A 159 -15.88 5.70 -3.39
CA SER A 159 -15.06 5.62 -4.59
C SER A 159 -13.92 6.65 -4.59
N ILE A 160 -14.20 7.88 -4.15
CA ILE A 160 -13.20 8.95 -4.04
C ILE A 160 -12.16 8.64 -2.96
N GLN A 161 -12.58 8.11 -1.81
CA GLN A 161 -11.66 7.71 -0.76
C GLN A 161 -10.72 6.58 -1.23
N ILE A 162 -11.25 5.58 -1.94
CA ILE A 162 -10.44 4.52 -2.54
C ILE A 162 -9.48 5.11 -3.57
N PHE A 163 -9.96 6.01 -4.43
CA PHE A 163 -9.09 6.67 -5.41
C PHE A 163 -7.93 7.42 -4.76
N LYS A 164 -8.21 8.20 -3.71
CA LYS A 164 -7.18 8.87 -2.91
C LYS A 164 -6.16 7.87 -2.37
N VAL A 165 -6.61 6.77 -1.77
CA VAL A 165 -5.74 5.73 -1.23
C VAL A 165 -4.87 5.08 -2.31
N LEU A 166 -5.44 4.79 -3.47
CA LEU A 166 -4.69 4.22 -4.59
C LEU A 166 -3.60 5.17 -5.10
N LEU A 167 -3.90 6.47 -5.22
CA LEU A 167 -2.91 7.49 -5.60
C LEU A 167 -1.80 7.65 -4.56
N GLU A 168 -2.15 7.70 -3.27
CA GLU A 168 -1.17 7.78 -2.19
C GLU A 168 -0.27 6.54 -2.15
N SER A 169 -0.85 5.36 -2.38
CA SER A 169 -0.11 4.10 -2.45
C SER A 169 0.83 4.05 -3.65
N ASP A 170 0.38 4.49 -4.82
CA ASP A 170 1.19 4.55 -6.05
C ASP A 170 2.38 5.51 -5.89
N ALA A 171 2.12 6.71 -5.38
CA ALA A 171 3.17 7.68 -5.07
C ALA A 171 4.18 7.13 -4.03
N GLY A 172 3.69 6.46 -2.99
CA GLY A 172 4.50 5.81 -1.97
C GLY A 172 5.35 4.67 -2.52
N GLU A 173 4.79 3.84 -3.40
CA GLU A 173 5.51 2.76 -4.10
C GLU A 173 6.68 3.31 -4.92
N HIS A 174 6.44 4.36 -5.70
CA HIS A 174 7.47 5.00 -6.52
C HIS A 174 8.57 5.62 -5.66
N GLY A 175 8.22 6.33 -4.58
CA GLY A 175 9.18 6.88 -3.63
C GLY A 175 10.03 5.81 -2.95
N ALA A 176 9.40 4.75 -2.45
CA ALA A 176 10.09 3.63 -1.82
C ALA A 176 11.03 2.89 -2.80
N ARG A 177 10.60 2.74 -4.06
CA ARG A 177 11.43 2.14 -5.11
C ARG A 177 12.64 3.02 -5.42
N MET A 178 12.45 4.34 -5.56
CA MET A 178 13.55 5.29 -5.79
C MET A 178 14.59 5.16 -4.68
N ALA A 179 14.18 5.22 -3.41
CA ALA A 179 15.09 5.09 -2.27
C ALA A 179 15.80 3.72 -2.22
N ALA A 180 15.09 2.64 -2.55
CA ALA A 180 15.67 1.29 -2.59
C ALA A 180 16.72 1.15 -3.71
N MET A 181 16.47 1.73 -4.88
CA MET A 181 17.40 1.69 -6.01
C MET A 181 18.63 2.57 -5.77
N ASP A 182 18.47 3.74 -5.16
CA ASP A 182 19.59 4.60 -4.75
C ASP A 182 20.54 3.87 -3.78
N ASN A 183 19.98 3.24 -2.77
CA ASN A 183 20.75 2.41 -1.83
C ASN A 183 21.44 1.23 -2.55
N ALA A 184 20.75 0.56 -3.47
CA ALA A 184 21.33 -0.54 -4.24
C ALA A 184 22.49 -0.07 -5.12
N THR A 185 22.36 1.08 -5.77
CA THR A 185 23.42 1.67 -6.60
C THR A 185 24.65 2.02 -5.79
N ARG A 186 24.47 2.63 -4.61
CA ARG A 186 25.58 2.94 -3.70
C ARG A 186 26.30 1.68 -3.23
N ASN A 187 25.57 0.67 -2.77
CA ASN A 187 26.15 -0.60 -2.31
C ASN A 187 26.88 -1.32 -3.45
N ALA A 188 26.35 -1.26 -4.68
CA ALA A 188 27.02 -1.82 -5.88
C ALA A 188 28.33 -1.10 -6.16
N GLY A 189 28.38 0.22 -6.05
CA GLY A 189 29.61 1.02 -6.19
C GLY A 189 30.69 0.60 -5.19
N GLU A 190 30.33 0.52 -3.91
CA GLU A 190 31.24 0.08 -2.84
C GLU A 190 31.78 -1.35 -3.08
N MET A 191 30.94 -2.25 -3.59
CA MET A 191 31.35 -3.61 -3.95
C MET A 191 32.31 -3.63 -5.14
N ILE A 192 32.08 -2.82 -6.16
CA ILE A 192 32.97 -2.68 -7.34
C ILE A 192 34.34 -2.18 -6.89
N ASP A 193 34.41 -1.16 -6.04
CA ASP A 193 35.66 -0.63 -5.52
C ASP A 193 36.43 -1.69 -4.73
N SER A 194 35.75 -2.40 -3.84
CA SER A 194 36.35 -3.51 -3.07
C SER A 194 36.90 -4.63 -3.96
N LEU A 195 36.12 -5.04 -4.97
CA LEU A 195 36.54 -6.07 -5.93
C LEU A 195 37.72 -5.60 -6.80
N THR A 196 37.74 -4.33 -7.20
CA THR A 196 38.84 -3.74 -7.98
C THR A 196 40.12 -3.74 -7.18
N LEU A 197 40.08 -3.37 -5.90
CA LEU A 197 41.25 -3.46 -5.01
C LEU A 197 41.73 -4.90 -4.87
N LYS A 198 40.83 -5.86 -4.63
CA LYS A 198 41.18 -7.29 -4.52
C LYS A 198 41.76 -7.81 -5.82
N TYR A 199 41.21 -7.46 -6.96
CA TYR A 199 41.72 -7.83 -8.27
C TYR A 199 43.15 -7.32 -8.48
N ASN A 200 43.40 -6.04 -8.23
CA ASN A 200 44.73 -5.44 -8.41
C ASN A 200 45.77 -6.08 -7.49
N ARG A 201 45.40 -6.33 -6.22
CA ARG A 201 46.28 -7.02 -5.27
C ARG A 201 46.62 -8.45 -5.72
N THR A 202 45.62 -9.18 -6.18
CA THR A 202 45.82 -10.56 -6.67
C THR A 202 46.66 -10.55 -7.94
N ARG A 203 46.41 -9.65 -8.88
CA ARG A 203 47.20 -9.49 -10.10
C ARG A 203 48.67 -9.21 -9.78
N GLN A 204 48.97 -8.28 -8.86
CA GLN A 204 50.34 -7.98 -8.44
C GLN A 204 51.00 -9.20 -7.79
N ALA A 205 50.27 -9.95 -6.95
CA ALA A 205 50.81 -11.16 -6.34
C ALA A 205 51.15 -12.23 -7.40
N PHE A 206 50.32 -12.40 -8.42
CA PHE A 206 50.61 -13.32 -9.52
C PHE A 206 51.83 -12.90 -10.33
N ILE A 207 51.91 -11.63 -10.71
CA ILE A 207 53.09 -11.10 -11.44
C ILE A 207 54.35 -11.29 -10.61
N THR A 208 54.33 -11.01 -9.31
CA THR A 208 55.46 -11.18 -8.42
C THR A 208 55.86 -12.65 -8.30
N LYS A 209 54.90 -13.56 -8.20
CA LYS A 209 55.13 -14.98 -8.16
C LYS A 209 55.78 -15.49 -9.44
N GLU A 210 55.29 -15.11 -10.60
CA GLU A 210 55.90 -15.47 -11.91
C GLU A 210 57.31 -14.92 -12.07
N LEU A 211 57.56 -13.68 -11.61
CA LEU A 211 58.91 -13.12 -11.62
C LEU A 211 59.88 -13.91 -10.72
N ILE A 212 59.43 -14.30 -9.50
CA ILE A 212 60.22 -15.11 -8.58
C ILE A 212 60.51 -16.49 -9.19
N GLU A 213 59.51 -17.12 -9.83
CA GLU A 213 59.68 -18.42 -10.49
C GLU A 213 60.71 -18.34 -11.65
N ILE A 214 60.67 -17.27 -12.45
CA ILE A 214 61.62 -17.04 -13.53
C ILE A 214 63.06 -16.85 -12.97
N ILE A 215 63.22 -16.05 -11.90
CA ILE A 215 64.53 -15.77 -11.33
C ILE A 215 65.08 -16.99 -10.56
N SER A 216 64.22 -17.78 -9.91
CA SER A 216 64.63 -18.97 -9.15
C SER A 216 64.80 -20.22 -10.02
N GLY A 217 64.27 -20.22 -11.23
CA GLY A 217 64.46 -21.33 -12.23
C GLY A 217 65.61 -21.13 -13.20
N ALA A 218 66.32 -20.03 -13.07
CA ALA A 218 67.59 -19.80 -13.70
C ALA A 218 68.70 -20.07 -12.68
#